data_82046dc99676654f4656295bac25fd4e
#
_entry.id   82046dc99676654f4656295bac25fd4e
#
_cell.length_a   1.000
_cell.length_b   1.000
_cell.length_c   1.000
_cell.angle_alpha   90.00
_cell.angle_beta   90.00
_cell.angle_gamma   90.00
#
_symmetry.space_group_name_H-M   'P 1'
#
loop_
_entity.id
_entity.type
_entity.pdbx_description
1 polymer ?
#
loop_
_entity_poly.entity_id
_entity_poly.type
_entity_poly.pdbx_seq_one_letter_code
_entity_poly.pdbx_strand_id
1 'polypeptide(L)'
;MNEFPQASSLQPRARNVVSLCEVRKVYGVGETAVRAVDGVNLSVPAGELVLILGPSGSGKTTLLSLIGGLLRPTSGVVQVAGNDLGQLSSAALANFRLRQIGFVFQFFQLFSSLTASENVEMPLRLAGCAAREAQQHAEFLLERFGLSQRLLYRPQNLSGGEKQRVALARALALHPPVIIADEPTGSLDSRNGEEVIRLLRQLVDDEQRTVLVASHDRRITQVATRVLRCEDGRLTPDSCE
;
A
#
# COMPACT_ATOMS: atom_id res chain seq x y z
N MET A 1 55.48 -5.93 -15.00
CA MET A 1 54.28 -6.53 -14.38
C MET A 1 53.49 -5.37 -13.77
N ASN A 2 52.49 -4.87 -14.49
CA ASN A 2 51.60 -3.81 -13.99
C ASN A 2 50.30 -4.47 -13.55
N GLU A 3 50.07 -4.48 -12.25
CA GLU A 3 48.78 -4.90 -11.68
C GLU A 3 47.74 -3.80 -11.90
N PHE A 4 46.70 -4.14 -12.64
CA PHE A 4 45.49 -3.29 -12.76
C PHE A 4 44.69 -3.39 -11.48
N PRO A 5 44.21 -2.29 -10.87
CA PRO A 5 43.35 -2.34 -9.71
C PRO A 5 42.00 -2.96 -10.11
N GLN A 6 41.61 -4.01 -9.38
CA GLN A 6 40.29 -4.65 -9.53
C GLN A 6 39.20 -3.62 -9.23
N ALA A 7 38.35 -3.38 -10.22
CA ALA A 7 37.13 -2.59 -10.05
C ALA A 7 36.21 -3.28 -9.02
N SER A 8 36.04 -2.65 -7.86
CA SER A 8 35.05 -3.05 -6.87
C SER A 8 33.67 -3.03 -7.55
N SER A 9 33.05 -4.19 -7.63
CA SER A 9 31.66 -4.37 -8.11
C SER A 9 30.71 -3.65 -7.16
N LEU A 10 30.42 -2.39 -7.45
CA LEU A 10 29.28 -1.68 -6.88
C LEU A 10 28.03 -2.36 -7.45
N GLN A 11 27.43 -3.25 -6.66
CA GLN A 11 26.08 -3.72 -6.92
C GLN A 11 25.18 -2.47 -7.06
N PRO A 12 24.32 -2.37 -8.09
CA PRO A 12 23.43 -1.24 -8.22
C PRO A 12 22.54 -1.20 -6.96
N ARG A 13 22.67 -0.14 -6.15
CA ARG A 13 21.77 0.07 -5.00
C ARG A 13 20.35 0.02 -5.54
N ALA A 14 19.55 -0.92 -5.02
CA ALA A 14 18.14 -1.03 -5.36
C ALA A 14 17.50 0.37 -5.26
N ARG A 15 16.88 0.84 -6.35
CA ARG A 15 16.24 2.15 -6.37
C ARG A 15 15.13 2.17 -5.33
N ASN A 16 15.19 3.12 -4.38
CA ASN A 16 14.10 3.33 -3.45
C ASN A 16 12.82 3.66 -4.22
N VAL A 17 11.76 2.91 -3.96
CA VAL A 17 10.45 3.16 -4.54
C VAL A 17 9.64 4.13 -3.69
N VAL A 18 9.92 4.19 -2.36
CA VAL A 18 9.39 5.21 -1.44
C VAL A 18 10.56 5.87 -0.72
N SER A 19 10.55 7.19 -0.67
CA SER A 19 11.52 7.99 0.09
C SER A 19 10.82 9.16 0.78
N LEU A 20 10.98 9.25 2.08
CA LEU A 20 10.50 10.36 2.92
C LEU A 20 11.70 11.08 3.52
N CYS A 21 11.68 12.41 3.44
CA CYS A 21 12.73 13.25 4.04
C CYS A 21 12.08 14.32 4.93
N GLU A 22 12.33 14.25 6.25
CA GLU A 22 11.84 15.17 7.27
C GLU A 22 10.32 15.45 7.17
N VAL A 23 9.55 14.42 6.87
CA VAL A 23 8.11 14.54 6.62
C VAL A 23 7.36 14.82 7.90
N ARG A 24 6.56 15.89 7.90
CA ARG A 24 5.67 16.26 9.00
C ARG A 24 4.24 16.44 8.52
N LYS A 25 3.31 16.06 9.39
CA LYS A 25 1.89 16.36 9.22
C LYS A 25 1.31 16.85 10.53
N VAL A 26 0.85 18.10 10.53
CA VAL A 26 0.23 18.76 11.68
C VAL A 26 -1.22 19.06 11.33
N TYR A 27 -2.13 18.70 12.22
CA TYR A 27 -3.53 19.07 12.17
C TYR A 27 -3.83 20.12 13.24
N GLY A 28 -4.71 21.06 12.95
CA GLY A 28 -5.03 22.18 13.83
C GLY A 28 -3.96 23.29 13.81
N VAL A 29 -4.15 24.28 14.65
CA VAL A 29 -3.27 25.45 14.81
C VAL A 29 -3.14 25.83 16.29
N GLY A 30 -2.02 26.48 16.66
CA GLY A 30 -1.77 26.93 18.03
C GLY A 30 -1.73 25.77 19.03
N GLU A 31 -2.37 25.95 20.17
CA GLU A 31 -2.36 24.97 21.29
C GLU A 31 -3.11 23.66 20.98
N THR A 32 -3.98 23.66 19.98
CA THR A 32 -4.71 22.45 19.55
C THR A 32 -4.00 21.68 18.44
N ALA A 33 -2.78 22.08 18.07
CA ALA A 33 -2.02 21.43 17.02
C ALA A 33 -1.59 20.02 17.41
N VAL A 34 -1.96 19.02 16.59
CA VAL A 34 -1.57 17.62 16.76
C VAL A 34 -0.56 17.24 15.67
N ARG A 35 0.62 16.81 16.06
CA ARG A 35 1.66 16.31 15.16
C ARG A 35 1.44 14.84 14.89
N ALA A 36 0.62 14.54 13.88
CA ALA A 36 0.30 13.15 13.53
C ALA A 36 1.48 12.42 12.85
N VAL A 37 2.39 13.15 12.20
CA VAL A 37 3.68 12.66 11.69
C VAL A 37 4.72 13.75 12.00
N ASP A 38 5.85 13.38 12.61
CA ASP A 38 6.83 14.32 13.14
C ASP A 38 8.27 13.97 12.72
N GLY A 39 8.72 14.55 11.59
CA GLY A 39 10.10 14.46 11.11
C GLY A 39 10.48 13.06 10.62
N VAL A 40 9.55 12.36 9.98
CA VAL A 40 9.80 10.99 9.51
C VAL A 40 10.76 10.97 8.33
N ASN A 41 11.80 10.14 8.46
CA ASN A 41 12.73 9.75 7.41
C ASN A 41 12.55 8.25 7.13
N LEU A 42 12.31 7.87 5.86
CA LEU A 42 12.10 6.48 5.46
C LEU A 42 12.59 6.27 4.03
N SER A 43 13.29 5.18 3.80
CA SER A 43 13.66 4.70 2.46
C SER A 43 13.22 3.26 2.31
N VAL A 44 12.41 2.97 1.28
CA VAL A 44 11.92 1.63 0.98
C VAL A 44 12.37 1.25 -0.43
N PRO A 45 13.29 0.28 -0.57
CA PRO A 45 13.63 -0.33 -1.84
C PRO A 45 12.43 -1.03 -2.49
N ALA A 46 12.48 -1.23 -3.80
CA ALA A 46 11.50 -2.04 -4.49
C ALA A 46 11.54 -3.51 -3.99
N GLY A 47 10.38 -4.16 -3.94
CA GLY A 47 10.28 -5.58 -3.57
C GLY A 47 10.38 -5.85 -2.06
N GLU A 48 10.09 -4.87 -1.20
CA GLU A 48 10.00 -5.09 0.26
C GLU A 48 8.54 -5.14 0.73
N LEU A 49 8.29 -5.98 1.75
CA LEU A 49 7.12 -5.89 2.61
C LEU A 49 7.53 -5.19 3.92
N VAL A 50 7.10 -3.95 4.07
CA VAL A 50 7.38 -3.15 5.27
C VAL A 50 6.15 -3.11 6.15
N LEU A 51 6.27 -3.61 7.38
CA LEU A 51 5.24 -3.53 8.40
C LEU A 51 5.50 -2.34 9.32
N ILE A 52 4.49 -1.50 9.49
CA ILE A 52 4.48 -0.38 10.43
C ILE A 52 3.57 -0.76 11.59
N LEU A 53 4.18 -1.14 12.72
CA LEU A 53 3.49 -1.46 13.97
C LEU A 53 3.30 -0.21 14.82
N GLY A 54 2.25 -0.19 15.63
CA GLY A 54 2.05 0.86 16.63
C GLY A 54 0.61 0.88 17.15
N PRO A 55 0.36 1.55 18.28
CA PRO A 55 -0.97 1.67 18.85
C PRO A 55 -1.92 2.47 17.95
N SER A 56 -3.22 2.41 18.25
CA SER A 56 -4.20 3.29 17.59
C SER A 56 -3.83 4.77 17.87
N GLY A 57 -3.96 5.63 16.87
CA GLY A 57 -3.61 7.06 17.00
C GLY A 57 -2.13 7.39 16.86
N SER A 58 -1.21 6.43 16.71
CA SER A 58 0.23 6.69 16.59
C SER A 58 0.67 7.39 15.28
N GLY A 59 -0.23 7.57 14.29
CA GLY A 59 0.08 8.26 13.03
C GLY A 59 0.24 7.34 11.81
N LYS A 60 0.09 6.01 11.93
CA LYS A 60 0.27 5.03 10.84
C LYS A 60 -0.59 5.32 9.61
N THR A 61 -1.91 5.46 9.79
CA THR A 61 -2.86 5.78 8.70
C THR A 61 -2.52 7.12 8.05
N THR A 62 -2.12 8.13 8.84
CA THR A 62 -1.69 9.44 8.31
C THR A 62 -0.43 9.29 7.47
N LEU A 63 0.56 8.53 7.95
CA LEU A 63 1.80 8.27 7.22
C LEU A 63 1.53 7.52 5.90
N LEU A 64 0.74 6.45 5.92
CA LEU A 64 0.33 5.73 4.70
C LEU A 64 -0.45 6.64 3.74
N SER A 65 -1.30 7.52 4.26
CA SER A 65 -2.05 8.50 3.44
C SER A 65 -1.14 9.53 2.78
N LEU A 66 -0.03 9.94 3.43
CA LEU A 66 0.99 10.81 2.84
C LEU A 66 1.75 10.09 1.73
N ILE A 67 2.20 8.85 1.96
CA ILE A 67 2.89 8.02 0.98
C ILE A 67 1.98 7.74 -0.23
N GLY A 68 0.71 7.46 0.02
CA GLY A 68 -0.29 7.23 -1.02
C GLY A 68 -0.79 8.48 -1.74
N GLY A 69 -0.32 9.68 -1.34
CA GLY A 69 -0.77 10.95 -1.94
C GLY A 69 -2.25 11.27 -1.70
N LEU A 70 -2.87 10.69 -0.67
CA LEU A 70 -4.22 11.07 -0.20
C LEU A 70 -4.16 12.35 0.64
N LEU A 71 -3.04 12.59 1.32
CA LEU A 71 -2.77 13.79 2.09
C LEU A 71 -1.50 14.48 1.59
N ARG A 72 -1.44 15.80 1.74
CA ARG A 72 -0.20 16.56 1.55
C ARG A 72 0.51 16.73 2.89
N PRO A 73 1.85 16.62 2.93
CA PRO A 73 2.60 16.92 4.14
C PRO A 73 2.50 18.42 4.49
N THR A 74 2.65 18.75 5.77
CA THR A 74 2.81 20.13 6.23
C THR A 74 4.21 20.65 5.90
N SER A 75 5.23 19.77 5.99
CA SER A 75 6.61 20.02 5.56
C SER A 75 7.33 18.72 5.24
N GLY A 76 8.50 18.80 4.62
CA GLY A 76 9.29 17.66 4.18
C GLY A 76 8.92 17.21 2.77
N VAL A 77 9.59 16.17 2.28
CA VAL A 77 9.47 15.68 0.91
C VAL A 77 8.99 14.23 0.92
N VAL A 78 7.98 13.93 0.09
CA VAL A 78 7.44 12.58 -0.14
C VAL A 78 7.68 12.21 -1.60
N GLN A 79 8.59 11.28 -1.84
CA GLN A 79 8.87 10.73 -3.17
C GLN A 79 8.38 9.29 -3.25
N VAL A 80 7.59 8.97 -4.28
CA VAL A 80 7.09 7.62 -4.53
C VAL A 80 7.15 7.32 -6.03
N ALA A 81 7.67 6.15 -6.37
CA ALA A 81 7.86 5.70 -7.76
C ALA A 81 8.55 6.79 -8.62
N GLY A 82 9.56 7.46 -8.06
CA GLY A 82 10.34 8.51 -8.73
C GLY A 82 9.67 9.87 -8.83
N ASN A 83 8.47 10.07 -8.26
CA ASN A 83 7.74 11.34 -8.29
C ASN A 83 7.74 12.02 -6.90
N ASP A 84 8.04 13.31 -6.86
CA ASP A 84 7.80 14.14 -5.68
C ASP A 84 6.31 14.53 -5.63
N LEU A 85 5.57 13.95 -4.68
CA LEU A 85 4.12 14.12 -4.58
C LEU A 85 3.74 15.56 -4.20
N GLY A 86 4.64 16.29 -3.56
CA GLY A 86 4.45 17.71 -3.20
C GLY A 86 4.37 18.62 -4.42
N GLN A 87 5.07 18.28 -5.50
CA GLN A 87 5.15 19.07 -6.74
C GLN A 87 4.01 18.77 -7.73
N LEU A 88 3.25 17.69 -7.51
CA LEU A 88 2.16 17.32 -8.42
C LEU A 88 0.93 18.22 -8.22
N SER A 89 0.32 18.67 -9.34
CA SER A 89 -1.01 19.26 -9.32
C SER A 89 -2.06 18.26 -8.81
N SER A 90 -3.23 18.71 -8.41
CA SER A 90 -4.30 17.82 -7.91
C SER A 90 -4.70 16.77 -8.96
N ALA A 91 -4.78 17.15 -10.23
CA ALA A 91 -5.10 16.23 -11.33
C ALA A 91 -3.97 15.22 -11.58
N ALA A 92 -2.71 15.67 -11.59
CA ALA A 92 -1.55 14.79 -11.74
C ALA A 92 -1.44 13.81 -10.55
N LEU A 93 -1.71 14.28 -9.31
CA LEU A 93 -1.70 13.45 -8.12
C LEU A 93 -2.82 12.40 -8.14
N ALA A 94 -4.01 12.73 -8.67
CA ALA A 94 -5.10 11.77 -8.85
C ALA A 94 -4.73 10.68 -9.87
N ASN A 95 -4.15 11.06 -11.01
CA ASN A 95 -3.67 10.09 -12.02
C ASN A 95 -2.48 9.26 -11.48
N PHE A 96 -1.58 9.86 -10.70
CA PHE A 96 -0.50 9.16 -10.00
C PHE A 96 -1.06 8.07 -9.08
N ARG A 97 -2.01 8.41 -8.18
CA ARG A 97 -2.66 7.43 -7.29
C ARG A 97 -3.29 6.29 -8.07
N LEU A 98 -4.02 6.62 -9.12
CA LEU A 98 -4.70 5.63 -9.95
C LEU A 98 -3.74 4.58 -10.52
N ARG A 99 -2.54 5.02 -10.97
CA ARG A 99 -1.62 4.15 -11.72
C ARG A 99 -0.48 3.57 -10.88
N GLN A 100 -0.08 4.24 -9.80
CA GLN A 100 1.13 3.90 -9.05
C GLN A 100 0.84 3.29 -7.67
N ILE A 101 -0.39 3.45 -7.16
CA ILE A 101 -0.73 3.02 -5.81
C ILE A 101 -1.96 2.11 -5.82
N GLY A 102 -1.80 0.93 -5.23
CA GLY A 102 -2.93 0.06 -4.87
C GLY A 102 -3.30 0.24 -3.40
N PHE A 103 -4.54 0.59 -3.11
CA PHE A 103 -5.00 0.77 -1.73
C PHE A 103 -5.85 -0.41 -1.26
N VAL A 104 -5.54 -0.90 -0.05
CA VAL A 104 -6.30 -1.90 0.69
C VAL A 104 -6.61 -1.35 2.08
N PHE A 105 -7.88 -1.31 2.46
CA PHE A 105 -8.35 -0.72 3.71
C PHE A 105 -9.01 -1.76 4.62
N GLN A 106 -9.04 -1.49 5.92
CA GLN A 106 -9.66 -2.32 6.94
C GLN A 106 -11.14 -2.64 6.64
N PHE A 107 -11.90 -1.66 6.15
CA PHE A 107 -13.32 -1.82 5.82
C PHE A 107 -13.56 -1.95 4.32
N PHE A 108 -12.59 -2.54 3.58
CA PHE A 108 -12.67 -2.92 2.17
C PHE A 108 -12.89 -1.74 1.20
N GLN A 109 -13.66 -0.73 1.56
CA GLN A 109 -14.03 0.45 0.75
C GLN A 109 -14.55 0.04 -0.66
N LEU A 110 -15.39 -1.00 -0.70
CA LEU A 110 -16.05 -1.43 -1.93
C LEU A 110 -17.32 -0.59 -2.16
N PHE A 111 -17.59 -0.33 -3.42
CA PHE A 111 -18.83 0.33 -3.84
C PHE A 111 -19.98 -0.67 -3.71
N SER A 112 -20.91 -0.42 -2.80
CA SER A 112 -22.04 -1.31 -2.47
C SER A 112 -23.02 -1.50 -3.63
N SER A 113 -23.12 -0.54 -4.54
CA SER A 113 -23.94 -0.60 -5.73
C SER A 113 -23.35 -1.41 -6.89
N LEU A 114 -22.04 -1.69 -6.83
CA LEU A 114 -21.31 -2.44 -7.85
C LEU A 114 -21.13 -3.89 -7.43
N THR A 115 -21.05 -4.79 -8.42
CA THR A 115 -20.66 -6.20 -8.24
C THR A 115 -19.17 -6.32 -7.90
N ALA A 116 -18.70 -7.52 -7.58
CA ALA A 116 -17.28 -7.80 -7.35
C ALA A 116 -16.46 -7.47 -8.62
N SER A 117 -16.91 -7.91 -9.80
CA SER A 117 -16.26 -7.61 -11.08
C SER A 117 -16.20 -6.11 -11.33
N GLU A 118 -17.34 -5.41 -11.25
CA GLU A 118 -17.41 -3.96 -11.47
C GLU A 118 -16.55 -3.15 -10.49
N ASN A 119 -16.39 -3.59 -9.23
CA ASN A 119 -15.48 -2.96 -8.28
C ASN A 119 -14.01 -3.05 -8.75
N VAL A 120 -13.61 -4.16 -9.36
CA VAL A 120 -12.26 -4.36 -9.90
C VAL A 120 -12.09 -3.68 -11.26
N GLU A 121 -13.13 -3.62 -12.09
CA GLU A 121 -13.13 -2.91 -13.38
C GLU A 121 -12.95 -1.40 -13.22
N MET A 122 -13.48 -0.82 -12.14
CA MET A 122 -13.56 0.62 -11.97
C MET A 122 -12.22 1.37 -12.18
N PRO A 123 -11.10 0.99 -11.57
CA PRO A 123 -9.81 1.64 -11.84
C PRO A 123 -9.35 1.49 -13.29
N LEU A 124 -9.63 0.36 -13.93
CA LEU A 124 -9.31 0.14 -15.36
C LEU A 124 -10.11 1.07 -16.26
N ARG A 125 -11.40 1.23 -15.98
CA ARG A 125 -12.28 2.16 -16.70
C ARG A 125 -11.84 3.61 -16.53
N LEU A 126 -11.47 4.00 -15.32
CA LEU A 126 -10.91 5.33 -15.02
C LEU A 126 -9.57 5.58 -15.74
N ALA A 127 -8.78 4.54 -15.96
CA ALA A 127 -7.52 4.61 -16.70
C ALA A 127 -7.73 4.65 -18.25
N GLY A 128 -8.98 4.51 -18.73
CA GLY A 128 -9.33 4.56 -20.15
C GLY A 128 -9.41 3.21 -20.85
N CYS A 129 -9.35 2.08 -20.13
CA CYS A 129 -9.50 0.75 -20.75
C CYS A 129 -10.92 0.57 -21.33
N ALA A 130 -11.00 -0.13 -22.47
CA ALA A 130 -12.28 -0.48 -23.08
C ALA A 130 -13.08 -1.39 -22.13
N ALA A 131 -14.44 -1.33 -22.20
CA ALA A 131 -15.29 -2.06 -21.27
C ALA A 131 -15.00 -3.55 -21.21
N ARG A 132 -14.90 -4.16 -22.40
CA ARG A 132 -14.65 -5.60 -22.54
C ARG A 132 -13.30 -6.02 -21.98
N GLU A 133 -12.24 -5.23 -22.23
CA GLU A 133 -10.90 -5.51 -21.72
C GLU A 133 -10.85 -5.36 -20.20
N ALA A 134 -11.48 -4.30 -19.65
CA ALA A 134 -11.57 -4.09 -18.22
C ALA A 134 -12.29 -5.24 -17.51
N GLN A 135 -13.41 -5.71 -18.07
CA GLN A 135 -14.16 -6.85 -17.56
C GLN A 135 -13.32 -8.12 -17.57
N GLN A 136 -12.72 -8.49 -18.70
CA GLN A 136 -11.88 -9.69 -18.82
C GLN A 136 -10.70 -9.67 -17.82
N HIS A 137 -10.07 -8.52 -17.66
CA HIS A 137 -8.97 -8.38 -16.71
C HIS A 137 -9.44 -8.48 -15.25
N ALA A 138 -10.58 -7.89 -14.92
CA ALA A 138 -11.18 -7.99 -13.59
C ALA A 138 -11.58 -9.44 -13.25
N GLU A 139 -12.20 -10.16 -14.18
CA GLU A 139 -12.55 -11.58 -14.04
C GLU A 139 -11.31 -12.44 -13.81
N PHE A 140 -10.24 -12.24 -14.59
CA PHE A 140 -8.95 -12.90 -14.42
C PHE A 140 -8.34 -12.66 -13.02
N LEU A 141 -8.35 -11.40 -12.54
CA LEU A 141 -7.86 -11.11 -11.20
C LEU A 141 -8.70 -11.76 -10.12
N LEU A 142 -10.02 -11.70 -10.22
CA LEU A 142 -10.92 -12.34 -9.26
C LEU A 142 -10.77 -13.86 -9.23
N GLU A 143 -10.52 -14.49 -10.37
CA GLU A 143 -10.21 -15.91 -10.44
C GLU A 143 -8.92 -16.27 -9.69
N ARG A 144 -7.84 -15.48 -9.88
CA ARG A 144 -6.59 -15.63 -9.12
C ARG A 144 -6.80 -15.54 -7.60
N PHE A 145 -7.78 -14.76 -7.14
CA PHE A 145 -8.16 -14.63 -5.74
C PHE A 145 -9.24 -15.62 -5.28
N GLY A 146 -9.54 -16.65 -6.09
CA GLY A 146 -10.52 -17.71 -5.75
C GLY A 146 -11.96 -17.23 -5.72
N LEU A 147 -12.30 -16.21 -6.52
CA LEU A 147 -13.62 -15.57 -6.54
C LEU A 147 -14.39 -15.78 -7.86
N SER A 148 -14.05 -16.80 -8.69
CA SER A 148 -14.70 -17.08 -9.97
C SER A 148 -16.22 -17.22 -9.85
N GLN A 149 -16.73 -17.76 -8.72
CA GLN A 149 -18.15 -17.94 -8.45
C GLN A 149 -18.82 -16.72 -7.80
N ARG A 150 -18.09 -15.61 -7.67
CA ARG A 150 -18.55 -14.41 -6.96
C ARG A 150 -18.57 -13.13 -7.82
N LEU A 151 -18.27 -13.26 -9.12
CA LEU A 151 -18.11 -12.11 -10.04
C LEU A 151 -19.29 -11.15 -10.00
N LEU A 152 -20.51 -11.67 -10.02
CA LEU A 152 -21.76 -10.91 -10.03
C LEU A 152 -22.33 -10.58 -8.64
N TYR A 153 -21.65 -11.01 -7.56
CA TYR A 153 -22.11 -10.72 -6.20
C TYR A 153 -21.79 -9.28 -5.83
N ARG A 154 -22.75 -8.63 -5.16
CA ARG A 154 -22.52 -7.32 -4.55
C ARG A 154 -21.87 -7.49 -3.18
N PRO A 155 -21.18 -6.45 -2.65
CA PRO A 155 -20.47 -6.53 -1.36
C PRO A 155 -21.33 -7.04 -0.21
N GLN A 156 -22.61 -6.71 -0.16
CA GLN A 156 -23.54 -7.18 0.88
C GLN A 156 -23.70 -8.70 0.91
N ASN A 157 -23.47 -9.38 -0.20
CA ASN A 157 -23.62 -10.83 -0.34
C ASN A 157 -22.26 -11.59 -0.26
N LEU A 158 -21.17 -10.86 0.07
CA LEU A 158 -19.83 -11.40 0.24
C LEU A 158 -19.47 -11.49 1.72
N SER A 159 -18.73 -12.53 2.12
CA SER A 159 -18.10 -12.61 3.44
C SER A 159 -17.00 -11.55 3.59
N GLY A 160 -16.53 -11.31 4.83
CA GLY A 160 -15.44 -10.38 5.10
C GLY A 160 -14.16 -10.72 4.31
N GLY A 161 -13.78 -12.01 4.30
CA GLY A 161 -12.61 -12.47 3.53
C GLY A 161 -12.78 -12.31 2.03
N GLU A 162 -13.98 -12.61 1.48
CA GLU A 162 -14.26 -12.39 0.05
C GLU A 162 -14.19 -10.89 -0.30
N LYS A 163 -14.76 -10.00 0.54
CA LYS A 163 -14.66 -8.54 0.34
C LYS A 163 -13.21 -8.07 0.30
N GLN A 164 -12.37 -8.59 1.19
CA GLN A 164 -10.96 -8.21 1.24
C GLN A 164 -10.20 -8.70 0.01
N ARG A 165 -10.49 -9.91 -0.49
CA ARG A 165 -9.91 -10.39 -1.75
C ARG A 165 -10.37 -9.58 -2.97
N VAL A 166 -11.63 -9.13 -3.01
CA VAL A 166 -12.09 -8.18 -4.04
C VAL A 166 -11.34 -6.85 -3.93
N ALA A 167 -11.12 -6.33 -2.71
CA ALA A 167 -10.37 -5.09 -2.50
C ALA A 167 -8.89 -5.24 -2.93
N LEU A 168 -8.26 -6.40 -2.68
CA LEU A 168 -6.92 -6.73 -3.17
C LEU A 168 -6.89 -6.81 -4.71
N ALA A 169 -7.83 -7.51 -5.33
CA ALA A 169 -7.93 -7.59 -6.79
C ALA A 169 -8.07 -6.19 -7.41
N ARG A 170 -8.94 -5.35 -6.85
CA ARG A 170 -9.09 -3.93 -7.26
C ARG A 170 -7.80 -3.14 -7.12
N ALA A 171 -7.09 -3.31 -6.00
CA ALA A 171 -5.82 -2.63 -5.76
C ALA A 171 -4.74 -2.99 -6.79
N LEU A 172 -4.81 -4.19 -7.36
CA LEU A 172 -3.86 -4.71 -8.35
C LEU A 172 -4.26 -4.47 -9.81
N ALA A 173 -5.47 -3.95 -10.06
CA ALA A 173 -6.05 -3.87 -11.40
C ALA A 173 -5.16 -3.15 -12.43
N LEU A 174 -4.40 -2.14 -12.03
CA LEU A 174 -3.48 -1.39 -12.89
C LEU A 174 -2.00 -1.73 -12.65
N HIS A 175 -1.72 -2.88 -12.03
CA HIS A 175 -0.36 -3.34 -11.75
C HIS A 175 0.54 -2.30 -11.05
N PRO A 176 0.08 -1.61 -9.99
CA PRO A 176 0.86 -0.56 -9.35
C PRO A 176 2.12 -1.12 -8.70
N PRO A 177 3.24 -0.38 -8.70
CA PRO A 177 4.49 -0.81 -8.06
C PRO A 177 4.40 -0.79 -6.52
N VAL A 178 3.48 0.00 -5.95
CA VAL A 178 3.32 0.16 -4.50
C VAL A 178 1.92 -0.21 -4.07
N ILE A 179 1.82 -1.09 -3.08
CA ILE A 179 0.58 -1.46 -2.41
C ILE A 179 0.62 -0.89 -0.98
N ILE A 180 -0.43 -0.19 -0.61
CA ILE A 180 -0.62 0.37 0.73
C ILE A 180 -1.80 -0.33 1.39
N ALA A 181 -1.56 -1.01 2.50
CA ALA A 181 -2.55 -1.75 3.25
C ALA A 181 -2.69 -1.20 4.67
N ASP A 182 -3.82 -0.58 4.96
CA ASP A 182 -4.12 -0.03 6.29
C ASP A 182 -5.07 -0.98 7.02
N GLU A 183 -4.54 -1.66 8.07
CA GLU A 183 -5.22 -2.68 8.88
C GLU A 183 -5.92 -3.77 8.03
N PRO A 184 -5.22 -4.43 7.07
CA PRO A 184 -5.85 -5.29 6.08
C PRO A 184 -6.52 -6.54 6.67
N THR A 185 -6.20 -6.92 7.91
CA THR A 185 -6.76 -8.08 8.62
C THR A 185 -7.70 -7.69 9.76
N GLY A 186 -7.83 -6.40 10.09
CA GLY A 186 -8.48 -5.92 11.31
C GLY A 186 -9.97 -6.21 11.44
N SER A 187 -10.67 -6.53 10.33
CA SER A 187 -12.10 -6.91 10.30
C SER A 187 -12.33 -8.36 9.89
N LEU A 188 -11.27 -9.20 9.93
CA LEU A 188 -11.34 -10.60 9.50
C LEU A 188 -11.16 -11.57 10.66
N ASP A 189 -11.75 -12.75 10.53
CA ASP A 189 -11.40 -13.88 11.39
C ASP A 189 -9.97 -14.38 11.11
N SER A 190 -9.45 -15.23 11.99
CA SER A 190 -8.05 -15.69 11.91
C SER A 190 -7.71 -16.35 10.58
N ARG A 191 -8.57 -17.22 10.04
CA ARG A 191 -8.33 -17.95 8.80
C ARG A 191 -8.27 -17.02 7.58
N ASN A 192 -9.26 -16.13 7.45
CA ASN A 192 -9.28 -15.15 6.37
C ASN A 192 -8.11 -14.15 6.50
N GLY A 193 -7.74 -13.76 7.74
CA GLY A 193 -6.59 -12.92 8.00
C GLY A 193 -5.28 -13.55 7.53
N GLU A 194 -5.04 -14.83 7.83
CA GLU A 194 -3.85 -15.56 7.36
C GLU A 194 -3.78 -15.67 5.83
N GLU A 195 -4.93 -15.89 5.18
CA GLU A 195 -4.99 -15.90 3.72
C GLU A 195 -4.58 -14.54 3.12
N VAL A 196 -5.07 -13.42 3.68
CA VAL A 196 -4.69 -12.07 3.24
C VAL A 196 -3.20 -11.81 3.47
N ILE A 197 -2.64 -12.20 4.62
CA ILE A 197 -1.21 -12.06 4.91
C ILE A 197 -0.36 -12.82 3.87
N ARG A 198 -0.76 -14.07 3.55
CA ARG A 198 -0.08 -14.87 2.52
C ARG A 198 -0.15 -14.22 1.14
N LEU A 199 -1.31 -13.68 0.75
CA LEU A 199 -1.47 -12.97 -0.52
C LEU A 199 -0.56 -11.73 -0.59
N LEU A 200 -0.49 -10.92 0.48
CA LEU A 200 0.41 -9.76 0.53
C LEU A 200 1.88 -10.17 0.38
N ARG A 201 2.29 -11.30 0.97
CA ARG A 201 3.65 -11.83 0.81
C ARG A 201 3.91 -12.30 -0.63
N GLN A 202 2.97 -13.00 -1.26
CA GLN A 202 3.08 -13.43 -2.65
C GLN A 202 3.26 -12.25 -3.63
N LEU A 203 2.62 -11.09 -3.37
CA LEU A 203 2.81 -9.90 -4.20
C LEU A 203 4.28 -9.41 -4.19
N VAL A 204 4.98 -9.61 -3.09
CA VAL A 204 6.40 -9.26 -2.99
C VAL A 204 7.28 -10.31 -3.66
N ASP A 205 7.06 -11.60 -3.36
CA ASP A 205 7.93 -12.67 -3.82
C ASP A 205 7.80 -12.93 -5.33
N ASP A 206 6.56 -13.02 -5.81
CA ASP A 206 6.29 -13.43 -7.19
C ASP A 206 6.21 -12.24 -8.17
N GLU A 207 5.72 -11.08 -7.69
CA GLU A 207 5.46 -9.91 -8.55
C GLU A 207 6.41 -8.74 -8.29
N GLN A 208 7.34 -8.87 -7.34
CA GLN A 208 8.32 -7.84 -6.97
C GLN A 208 7.65 -6.49 -6.61
N ARG A 209 6.41 -6.54 -6.08
CA ARG A 209 5.71 -5.35 -5.60
C ARG A 209 6.28 -4.90 -4.26
N THR A 210 6.22 -3.62 -4.01
CA THR A 210 6.51 -3.09 -2.68
C THR A 210 5.22 -2.93 -1.91
N VAL A 211 5.18 -3.50 -0.71
CA VAL A 211 3.98 -3.51 0.14
C VAL A 211 4.28 -2.80 1.44
N LEU A 212 3.50 -1.74 1.76
CA LEU A 212 3.54 -1.08 3.06
C LEU A 212 2.26 -1.43 3.83
N VAL A 213 2.41 -2.01 4.99
CA VAL A 213 1.29 -2.42 5.85
C VAL A 213 1.34 -1.65 7.15
N ALA A 214 0.26 -0.96 7.52
CA ALA A 214 0.06 -0.52 8.89
C ALA A 214 -0.85 -1.52 9.59
N SER A 215 -0.42 -2.08 10.70
CA SER A 215 -1.25 -3.01 11.46
C SER A 215 -0.76 -3.15 12.91
N HIS A 216 -1.63 -3.67 13.77
CA HIS A 216 -1.30 -4.19 15.09
C HIS A 216 -1.25 -5.72 15.12
N ASP A 217 -1.51 -6.39 13.98
CA ASP A 217 -1.50 -7.84 13.84
C ASP A 217 -0.07 -8.37 13.75
N ARG A 218 0.41 -8.98 14.84
CA ARG A 218 1.77 -9.52 14.91
C ARG A 218 2.05 -10.67 13.95
N ARG A 219 1.03 -11.33 13.40
CA ARG A 219 1.23 -12.40 12.41
C ARG A 219 1.93 -11.89 11.15
N ILE A 220 1.72 -10.62 10.79
CA ILE A 220 2.38 -10.00 9.64
C ILE A 220 3.89 -9.87 9.85
N THR A 221 4.36 -9.80 11.11
CA THR A 221 5.80 -9.75 11.43
C THR A 221 6.57 -10.92 10.85
N GLN A 222 5.95 -12.11 10.78
CA GLN A 222 6.61 -13.33 10.28
C GLN A 222 6.87 -13.30 8.76
N VAL A 223 6.12 -12.50 8.02
CA VAL A 223 6.23 -12.39 6.56
C VAL A 223 6.83 -11.06 6.10
N ALA A 224 6.97 -10.09 7.01
CA ALA A 224 7.54 -8.78 6.71
C ALA A 224 9.06 -8.89 6.43
N THR A 225 9.52 -8.18 5.40
CA THR A 225 10.94 -8.00 5.12
C THR A 225 11.59 -7.08 6.15
N ARG A 226 10.82 -6.08 6.62
CA ARG A 226 11.25 -5.10 7.61
C ARG A 226 10.08 -4.67 8.48
N VAL A 227 10.34 -4.51 9.77
CA VAL A 227 9.36 -4.04 10.75
C VAL A 227 9.81 -2.69 11.30
N LEU A 228 8.90 -1.75 11.34
CA LEU A 228 9.08 -0.41 11.89
C LEU A 228 8.05 -0.17 12.99
N ARG A 229 8.43 0.51 14.05
CA ARG A 229 7.53 0.94 15.11
C ARG A 229 7.14 2.40 14.89
N CYS A 230 5.85 2.69 14.96
CA CYS A 230 5.30 4.03 14.90
C CYS A 230 4.74 4.43 16.27
N GLU A 231 5.33 5.44 16.89
CA GLU A 231 4.90 6.02 18.17
C GLU A 231 4.93 7.54 18.07
N ASP A 232 3.88 8.21 18.48
CA ASP A 232 3.74 9.68 18.49
C ASP A 232 4.18 10.34 17.16
N GLY A 233 3.80 9.73 16.04
CA GLY A 233 4.12 10.24 14.71
C GLY A 233 5.55 10.02 14.24
N ARG A 234 6.37 9.26 14.97
CA ARG A 234 7.78 8.96 14.64
C ARG A 234 7.96 7.50 14.29
N LEU A 235 8.91 7.21 13.40
CA LEU A 235 9.30 5.85 13.05
C LEU A 235 10.64 5.49 13.68
N THR A 236 10.70 4.30 14.27
CA THR A 236 11.94 3.66 14.71
C THR A 236 12.00 2.23 14.17
N PRO A 237 13.19 1.65 13.93
CA PRO A 237 13.30 0.22 13.70
C PRO A 237 12.70 -0.54 14.88
N ASP A 238 11.93 -1.62 14.60
CA ASP A 238 11.51 -2.52 15.67
C ASP A 238 12.72 -3.38 16.06
N SER A 239 13.26 -3.15 17.25
CA SER A 239 14.26 -4.03 17.83
C SER A 239 13.52 -5.32 18.22
N CYS A 240 13.68 -6.36 17.40
CA CYS A 240 13.30 -7.72 17.81
C CYS A 240 14.11 -8.06 19.06
N GLU A 241 13.47 -8.03 20.25
CA GLU A 241 13.91 -8.75 21.43
C GLU A 241 13.53 -10.24 21.32
#